data_34d969faaa10d4ab727dba684b6721c0
#
_entry.id   34d969faaa10d4ab727dba684b6721c0
#
_cell.length_a   1.000
_cell.length_b   1.000
_cell.length_c   1.000
_cell.angle_alpha   90.00
_cell.angle_beta   90.00
_cell.angle_gamma   90.00
#
_symmetry.space_group_name_H-M   'P 1'
#
loop_
_entity.id
_entity.type
_entity.pdbx_description
1 polymer ?
#
loop_
_entity_poly.entity_id
_entity_poly.type
_entity_poly.pdbx_seq_one_letter_code
_entity_poly.pdbx_strand_id
1 'polypeptide(L)'
;ALKLENERLKKLENSYSYIQNQIENIAGEIKSNAKYEADLIIKEAKDNASSLINDALLKTEKLDEEKERLNQNLKNYKKKVKTALIEQLELLEDIEIL
;
A
#
# COMPACT_ATOMS: atom_id res chain seq x y z
N ALA A 1 -61.82 19.69 -33.96
CA ALA A 1 -60.63 19.39 -34.72
C ALA A 1 -59.38 20.09 -34.20
N LEU A 2 -59.35 21.42 -34.22
CA LEU A 2 -58.21 22.19 -33.67
C LEU A 2 -58.00 21.99 -32.16
N LYS A 3 -59.06 21.82 -31.41
CA LYS A 3 -59.08 21.64 -29.97
C LYS A 3 -58.51 20.27 -29.59
N LEU A 4 -58.82 19.23 -30.32
CA LEU A 4 -58.28 17.87 -30.16
C LEU A 4 -56.81 17.80 -30.52
N GLU A 5 -56.38 18.48 -31.56
CA GLU A 5 -54.96 18.56 -31.93
C GLU A 5 -54.12 19.30 -30.89
N ASN A 6 -54.65 20.38 -30.34
CA ASN A 6 -54.00 21.13 -29.25
C ASN A 6 -53.85 20.30 -28.00
N GLU A 7 -54.84 19.50 -27.61
CA GLU A 7 -54.77 18.59 -26.48
C GLU A 7 -53.77 17.47 -26.69
N ARG A 8 -53.75 16.95 -27.91
CA ARG A 8 -52.78 15.92 -28.29
C ARG A 8 -51.34 16.45 -28.25
N LEU A 9 -51.08 17.62 -28.80
CA LEU A 9 -49.78 18.28 -28.77
C LEU A 9 -49.34 18.57 -27.34
N LYS A 10 -50.26 19.00 -26.48
CA LYS A 10 -49.98 19.28 -25.08
C LYS A 10 -49.58 18.03 -24.32
N LYS A 11 -50.22 16.90 -24.58
CA LYS A 11 -49.89 15.59 -23.98
C LYS A 11 -48.50 15.12 -24.45
N LEU A 12 -48.17 15.31 -25.74
CA LEU A 12 -46.87 14.99 -26.28
C LEU A 12 -45.79 15.85 -25.66
N GLU A 13 -46.04 17.14 -25.49
CA GLU A 13 -45.14 18.07 -24.84
C GLU A 13 -44.86 17.71 -23.40
N ASN A 14 -45.88 17.36 -22.66
CA ASN A 14 -45.78 16.90 -21.27
C ASN A 14 -45.00 15.60 -21.15
N SER A 15 -45.25 14.64 -22.06
CA SER A 15 -44.51 13.39 -22.12
C SER A 15 -43.05 13.62 -22.46
N TYR A 16 -42.75 14.51 -23.37
CA TYR A 16 -41.39 14.88 -23.75
C TYR A 16 -40.64 15.49 -22.57
N SER A 17 -41.26 16.43 -21.87
CA SER A 17 -40.68 17.04 -20.67
C SER A 17 -40.43 16.04 -19.55
N TYR A 18 -41.32 15.09 -19.35
CA TYR A 18 -41.16 14.01 -18.40
C TYR A 18 -39.98 13.15 -18.73
N ILE A 19 -39.86 12.71 -19.98
CA ILE A 19 -38.72 11.89 -20.45
C ILE A 19 -37.42 12.64 -20.28
N GLN A 20 -37.38 13.92 -20.64
CA GLN A 20 -36.18 14.75 -20.52
C GLN A 20 -35.74 14.87 -19.05
N ASN A 21 -36.69 15.08 -18.12
CA ASN A 21 -36.38 15.11 -16.70
C ASN A 21 -35.86 13.77 -16.18
N GLN A 22 -36.42 12.65 -16.66
CA GLN A 22 -35.93 11.33 -16.32
C GLN A 22 -34.50 11.09 -16.82
N ILE A 23 -34.20 11.51 -18.03
CA ILE A 23 -32.84 11.43 -18.60
C ILE A 23 -31.86 12.24 -17.77
N GLU A 24 -32.21 13.46 -17.37
CA GLU A 24 -31.37 14.30 -16.53
C GLU A 24 -31.11 13.67 -15.15
N ASN A 25 -32.14 13.09 -14.54
CA ASN A 25 -32.01 12.39 -13.26
C ASN A 25 -31.09 11.18 -13.37
N ILE A 26 -31.28 10.38 -14.41
CA ILE A 26 -30.44 9.19 -14.66
C ILE A 26 -29.00 9.61 -14.91
N ALA A 27 -28.78 10.65 -15.74
CA ALA A 27 -27.44 11.17 -15.99
C ALA A 27 -26.77 11.67 -14.71
N GLY A 28 -27.53 12.34 -13.84
CA GLY A 28 -27.05 12.77 -12.53
C GLY A 28 -26.66 11.61 -11.62
N GLU A 29 -27.48 10.55 -11.58
CA GLU A 29 -27.19 9.33 -10.81
C GLU A 29 -25.93 8.62 -11.33
N ILE A 30 -25.80 8.48 -12.63
CA ILE A 30 -24.62 7.86 -13.26
C ILE A 30 -23.37 8.63 -12.89
N LYS A 31 -23.42 9.96 -13.01
CA LYS A 31 -22.30 10.83 -12.68
C LYS A 31 -21.91 10.72 -11.20
N SER A 32 -22.91 10.72 -10.31
CA SER A 32 -22.70 10.58 -8.88
C SER A 32 -22.10 9.22 -8.51
N ASN A 33 -22.61 8.15 -9.10
CA ASN A 33 -22.10 6.78 -8.89
C ASN A 33 -20.68 6.63 -9.42
N ALA A 34 -20.40 7.18 -10.60
CA ALA A 34 -19.05 7.14 -11.19
C ALA A 34 -18.05 7.88 -10.30
N LYS A 35 -18.42 9.02 -9.76
CA LYS A 35 -17.58 9.76 -8.81
C LYS A 35 -17.33 8.99 -7.54
N TYR A 36 -18.35 8.37 -6.97
CA TYR A 36 -18.23 7.54 -5.78
C TYR A 36 -17.30 6.35 -6.01
N GLU A 37 -17.45 5.64 -7.12
CA GLU A 37 -16.57 4.53 -7.49
C GLU A 37 -15.12 4.98 -7.69
N ALA A 38 -14.93 6.11 -8.36
CA ALA A 38 -13.60 6.68 -8.55
C ALA A 38 -12.94 7.01 -7.21
N ASP A 39 -13.66 7.62 -6.29
CA ASP A 39 -13.17 7.96 -4.95
C ASP A 39 -12.82 6.71 -4.15
N LEU A 40 -13.61 5.63 -4.25
CA LEU A 40 -13.33 4.34 -3.64
C LEU A 40 -12.05 3.71 -4.20
N ILE A 41 -11.88 3.72 -5.51
CA ILE A 41 -10.69 3.17 -6.16
C ILE A 41 -9.43 3.91 -5.69
N ILE A 42 -9.50 5.23 -5.65
CA ILE A 42 -8.39 6.06 -5.17
C ILE A 42 -8.06 5.76 -3.70
N LYS A 43 -9.09 5.65 -2.87
CA LYS A 43 -8.91 5.30 -1.45
C LYS A 43 -8.26 3.94 -1.27
N GLU A 44 -8.74 2.92 -1.97
CA GLU A 44 -8.16 1.58 -1.94
C GLU A 44 -6.71 1.57 -2.42
N ALA A 45 -6.42 2.30 -3.49
CA ALA A 45 -5.07 2.42 -4.00
C ALA A 45 -4.12 3.07 -2.99
N LYS A 46 -4.57 4.13 -2.30
CA LYS A 46 -3.81 4.78 -1.23
C LYS A 46 -3.59 3.86 -0.03
N ASP A 47 -4.62 3.13 0.38
CA ASP A 47 -4.53 2.19 1.49
C ASP A 47 -3.55 1.05 1.16
N ASN A 48 -3.62 0.53 -0.05
CA ASN A 48 -2.70 -0.51 -0.53
C ASN A 48 -1.26 0.00 -0.59
N ALA A 49 -1.05 1.21 -1.09
CA ALA A 49 0.27 1.83 -1.14
C ALA A 49 0.84 2.03 0.27
N SER A 50 0.04 2.50 1.22
CA SER A 50 0.44 2.67 2.62
C SER A 50 0.81 1.33 3.26
N SER A 51 0.03 0.29 2.99
CA SER A 51 0.31 -1.07 3.48
C SER A 51 1.62 -1.61 2.94
N LEU A 52 1.88 -1.42 1.64
CA LEU A 52 3.15 -1.84 1.01
C LEU A 52 4.34 -1.11 1.61
N ILE A 53 4.22 0.19 1.84
CA ILE A 53 5.28 1.00 2.46
C ILE A 53 5.56 0.52 3.88
N ASN A 54 4.53 0.29 4.68
CA ASN A 54 4.67 -0.22 6.04
C ASN A 54 5.34 -1.59 6.08
N ASP A 55 4.95 -2.50 5.18
CA ASP A 55 5.56 -3.82 5.06
C ASP A 55 7.05 -3.72 4.69
N ALA A 56 7.38 -2.83 3.76
CA ALA A 56 8.76 -2.58 3.37
C ALA A 56 9.60 -2.02 4.53
N LEU A 57 9.04 -1.09 5.30
CA LEU A 57 9.70 -0.54 6.49
C LEU A 57 9.96 -1.62 7.55
N LEU A 58 8.99 -2.47 7.83
CA LEU A 58 9.13 -3.58 8.76
C LEU A 58 10.21 -4.57 8.32
N LYS A 59 10.27 -4.88 7.03
CA LYS A 59 11.33 -5.73 6.47
C LYS A 59 12.71 -5.09 6.62
N THR A 60 12.80 -3.80 6.39
CA THR A 60 14.05 -3.04 6.56
C THR A 60 14.51 -3.06 8.00
N GLU A 61 13.61 -2.86 8.96
CA GLU A 61 13.93 -2.95 10.38
C GLU A 61 14.46 -4.33 10.76
N LYS A 62 13.83 -5.40 10.28
CA LYS A 62 14.28 -6.78 10.52
C LYS A 62 15.67 -7.03 9.94
N LEU A 63 15.94 -6.53 8.74
CA LEU A 63 17.24 -6.64 8.11
C LEU A 63 18.32 -5.91 8.91
N ASP A 64 18.02 -4.72 9.43
CA ASP A 64 18.93 -3.96 10.27
C ASP A 64 19.22 -4.68 11.57
N GLU A 65 18.22 -5.27 12.21
CA GLU A 65 18.41 -6.09 13.42
C GLU A 65 19.28 -7.32 13.16
N GLU A 66 19.05 -8.02 12.05
CA GLU A 66 19.87 -9.17 11.64
C GLU A 66 21.32 -8.77 11.37
N LYS A 67 21.51 -7.64 10.68
CA LYS A 67 22.84 -7.10 10.41
C LYS A 67 23.57 -6.80 11.72
N GLU A 68 22.93 -6.19 12.66
CA GLU A 68 23.51 -5.86 13.97
C GLU A 68 23.86 -7.12 14.74
N ARG A 69 22.98 -8.12 14.75
CA ARG A 69 23.26 -9.41 15.37
C ARG A 69 24.45 -10.11 14.74
N LEU A 70 24.53 -10.12 13.41
CA LEU A 70 25.67 -10.70 12.70
C LEU A 70 26.96 -9.96 13.02
N ASN A 71 26.94 -8.64 13.12
CA ASN A 71 28.10 -7.85 13.53
C ASN A 71 28.56 -8.19 14.94
N GLN A 72 27.64 -8.37 15.87
CA GLN A 72 27.96 -8.80 17.24
C GLN A 72 28.56 -10.21 17.26
N ASN A 73 27.97 -11.13 16.52
CA ASN A 73 28.50 -12.49 16.40
C ASN A 73 29.92 -12.51 15.82
N LEU A 74 30.16 -11.67 14.80
CA LEU A 74 31.48 -11.55 14.19
C LEU A 74 32.50 -10.99 15.18
N LYS A 75 32.15 -9.96 15.94
CA LYS A 75 33.02 -9.42 17.00
C LYS A 75 33.35 -10.48 18.05
N ASN A 76 32.35 -11.21 18.49
CA ASN A 76 32.54 -12.29 19.49
C ASN A 76 33.43 -13.41 18.94
N TYR A 77 33.25 -13.78 17.68
CA TYR A 77 34.09 -14.78 17.00
C TYR A 77 35.56 -14.32 16.92
N LYS A 78 35.78 -13.09 16.47
CA LYS A 78 37.13 -12.50 16.41
C LYS A 78 37.79 -12.50 17.78
N LYS A 79 37.05 -12.16 18.82
CA LYS A 79 37.55 -12.14 20.19
C LYS A 79 37.98 -13.53 20.67
N LYS A 80 37.13 -14.54 20.38
CA LYS A 80 37.45 -15.93 20.69
C LYS A 80 38.69 -16.45 19.96
N VAL A 81 38.79 -16.16 18.68
CA VAL A 81 39.98 -16.55 17.88
C VAL A 81 41.22 -15.87 18.42
N LYS A 82 41.15 -14.59 18.72
CA LYS A 82 42.29 -13.85 19.29
C LYS A 82 42.73 -14.42 20.63
N THR A 83 41.77 -14.74 21.52
CA THR A 83 42.09 -15.38 22.82
C THR A 83 42.72 -16.73 22.64
N ALA A 84 42.21 -17.57 21.73
CA ALA A 84 42.78 -18.88 21.45
C ALA A 84 44.21 -18.77 20.90
N LEU A 85 44.47 -17.82 20.04
CA LEU A 85 45.84 -17.58 19.51
C LEU A 85 46.82 -17.12 20.60
N ILE A 86 46.39 -16.25 21.49
CA ILE A 86 47.18 -15.77 22.62
C ILE A 86 47.52 -16.95 23.54
N GLU A 87 46.56 -17.81 23.88
CA GLU A 87 46.75 -18.99 24.68
C GLU A 87 47.76 -19.96 24.04
N GLN A 88 47.67 -20.17 22.75
CA GLN A 88 48.61 -21.00 22.02
C GLN A 88 50.03 -20.43 22.06
N LEU A 89 50.16 -19.10 21.90
CA LEU A 89 51.46 -18.43 22.01
C LEU A 89 52.09 -18.58 23.40
N GLU A 90 51.28 -18.43 24.45
CA GLU A 90 51.73 -18.62 25.82
C GLU A 90 52.24 -20.06 26.06
N LEU A 91 51.53 -21.04 25.53
CA LEU A 91 51.96 -22.44 25.59
C LEU A 91 53.30 -22.68 24.90
N LEU A 92 53.51 -22.06 23.77
CA LEU A 92 54.79 -22.13 23.03
C LEU A 92 55.91 -21.49 23.80
N GLU A 93 55.68 -20.35 24.43
CA GLU A 93 56.68 -19.68 25.29
C GLU A 93 57.06 -20.55 26.48
N ASP A 94 56.12 -21.21 27.10
CA ASP A 94 56.35 -22.14 28.21
C ASP A 94 57.21 -23.36 27.79
N ILE A 95 57.01 -23.86 26.57
CA ILE A 95 57.79 -24.93 25.99
C ILE A 95 59.23 -24.47 25.71
N GLU A 96 59.43 -23.25 25.23
CA GLU A 96 60.78 -22.70 24.97
C GLU A 96 61.60 -22.50 26.24
N ILE A 97 60.96 -22.27 27.38
CA ILE A 97 61.65 -22.13 28.68
C ILE A 97 62.14 -23.47 29.19
N LEU A 98 61.46 -24.53 28.79
CA LEU A 98 61.85 -25.88 29.13
C LEU A 98 63.02 -26.37 28.26
#